data_63f02836b4389eaa5753257073c42ab1
#
_entry.id   63f02836b4389eaa5753257073c42ab1
#
_cell.length_a   1.000
_cell.length_b   1.000
_cell.length_c   1.000
_cell.angle_alpha   90.00
_cell.angle_beta   90.00
_cell.angle_gamma   90.00
#
_symmetry.space_group_name_H-M   'P 1'
#
loop_
_entity.id
_entity.type
_entity.pdbx_description
1 polymer ?
#
loop_
_entity_poly.entity_id
_entity_poly.type
_entity_poly.pdbx_seq_one_letter_code
_entity_poly.pdbx_strand_id
1 'polypeptide(L)'
;MVKTTRCEEGDRVVMYFEGRIDTPEAIKVDKEMKVLHDYHDKEIVLDLTDLKYVCSAGLRLFLSLLHESRDKNNTVIVTGLSPYVRRVFDETGFTRLFKLDEP
;
A
#
# COMPACT_ATOMS: atom_id res chain seq x y z
N MET A 1 3.56 -15.75 3.23
CA MET A 1 2.42 -15.79 2.33
C MET A 1 1.62 -14.51 2.43
N VAL A 2 1.13 -14.00 1.31
CA VAL A 2 0.37 -12.76 1.27
C VAL A 2 -0.88 -12.94 0.42
N LYS A 3 -1.95 -12.28 0.85
CA LYS A 3 -3.20 -12.25 0.09
C LYS A 3 -3.60 -10.80 -0.07
N THR A 4 -4.01 -10.42 -1.28
CA THR A 4 -4.54 -9.09 -1.56
C THR A 4 -5.98 -9.19 -2.04
N THR A 5 -6.77 -8.20 -1.67
CA THR A 5 -8.17 -8.11 -2.09
C THR A 5 -8.44 -6.66 -2.44
N ARG A 6 -9.06 -6.43 -3.59
CA ARG A 6 -9.36 -5.08 -4.06
C ARG A 6 -10.87 -4.84 -4.08
N CYS A 7 -11.27 -3.69 -3.58
CA CYS A 7 -12.67 -3.26 -3.56
C CYS A 7 -12.76 -1.85 -4.12
N GLU A 8 -13.63 -1.64 -5.10
CA GLU A 8 -13.77 -0.36 -5.77
C GLU A 8 -15.16 0.22 -5.50
N GLU A 9 -15.21 1.46 -5.02
CA GLU A 9 -16.45 2.17 -4.72
C GLU A 9 -16.33 3.63 -5.16
N GLY A 10 -17.02 3.98 -6.26
CA GLY A 10 -17.00 5.34 -6.78
C GLY A 10 -15.59 5.80 -7.11
N ASP A 11 -15.16 6.91 -6.48
CA ASP A 11 -13.84 7.49 -6.69
C ASP A 11 -12.77 6.88 -5.78
N ARG A 12 -13.12 5.85 -5.02
CA ARG A 12 -12.23 5.23 -4.05
C ARG A 12 -11.98 3.78 -4.41
N VAL A 13 -10.72 3.36 -4.30
CA VAL A 13 -10.36 1.96 -4.43
C VAL A 13 -9.54 1.57 -3.21
N VAL A 14 -9.87 0.43 -2.60
CA VAL A 14 -9.16 -0.07 -1.42
C VAL A 14 -8.50 -1.39 -1.78
N MET A 15 -7.22 -1.53 -1.46
CA MET A 15 -6.54 -2.81 -1.55
C MET A 15 -6.17 -3.24 -0.15
N TYR A 16 -6.67 -4.40 0.24
CA TYR A 16 -6.39 -5.02 1.53
C TYR A 16 -5.22 -5.98 1.38
N PHE A 17 -4.32 -5.95 2.35
CA PHE A 17 -3.16 -6.85 2.39
C PHE A 17 -3.24 -7.69 3.65
N GLU A 18 -3.05 -9.00 3.50
CA GLU A 18 -3.11 -9.92 4.62
C GLU A 18 -1.89 -10.83 4.59
N GLY A 19 -1.22 -10.99 5.73
CA GLY A 19 -0.10 -11.91 5.87
C GLY A 19 1.24 -11.21 5.90
N ARG A 20 2.20 -11.68 5.09
CA ARG A 20 3.58 -11.23 5.12
C ARG A 20 4.07 -10.99 3.70
N ILE A 21 4.73 -9.86 3.48
CA ILE A 21 5.39 -9.59 2.20
C ILE A 21 6.89 -9.73 2.41
N ASP A 22 7.42 -10.91 2.17
CA ASP A 22 8.87 -11.14 2.09
C ASP A 22 9.31 -11.02 0.63
N THR A 23 10.59 -11.26 0.36
CA THR A 23 11.14 -11.01 -0.97
C THR A 23 10.42 -11.79 -2.08
N PRO A 24 10.17 -13.10 -1.96
CA PRO A 24 9.41 -13.81 -2.99
C PRO A 24 7.98 -13.30 -3.16
N GLU A 25 7.33 -12.95 -2.05
CA GLU A 25 5.94 -12.47 -2.10
C GLU A 25 5.85 -11.10 -2.76
N ALA A 26 6.91 -10.29 -2.68
CA ALA A 26 6.91 -8.96 -3.29
C ALA A 26 6.70 -9.05 -4.81
N ILE A 27 7.17 -10.12 -5.45
CA ILE A 27 6.98 -10.31 -6.89
C ILE A 27 5.49 -10.48 -7.21
N LYS A 28 4.80 -11.25 -6.38
CA LYS A 28 3.36 -11.47 -6.53
C LYS A 28 2.59 -10.17 -6.30
N VAL A 29 2.95 -9.44 -5.23
CA VAL A 29 2.28 -8.19 -4.88
C VAL A 29 2.49 -7.14 -5.97
N ASP A 30 3.68 -7.09 -6.57
CA ASP A 30 3.96 -6.17 -7.67
C ASP A 30 2.96 -6.37 -8.81
N LYS A 31 2.71 -7.61 -9.19
CA LYS A 31 1.75 -7.91 -10.24
C LYS A 31 0.34 -7.49 -9.86
N GLU A 32 -0.04 -7.74 -8.62
CA GLU A 32 -1.39 -7.42 -8.15
C GLU A 32 -1.60 -5.92 -7.98
N MET A 33 -0.54 -5.16 -7.69
CA MET A 33 -0.63 -3.72 -7.55
C MET A 33 -0.61 -2.98 -8.89
N LYS A 34 -0.28 -3.66 -10.01
CA LYS A 34 -0.21 -2.98 -11.30
C LYS A 34 -1.52 -2.29 -11.69
N VAL A 35 -2.65 -2.87 -11.33
CA VAL A 35 -3.94 -2.27 -11.62
C VAL A 35 -4.09 -0.91 -10.92
N LEU A 36 -3.47 -0.74 -9.77
CA LEU A 36 -3.54 0.53 -9.03
C LEU A 36 -2.82 1.66 -9.77
N HIS A 37 -1.82 1.32 -10.59
CA HIS A 37 -1.08 2.31 -11.37
C HIS A 37 -1.89 2.81 -12.58
N ASP A 38 -2.96 2.12 -12.94
CA ASP A 38 -3.79 2.49 -14.09
C ASP A 38 -4.94 3.42 -13.74
N TYR A 39 -5.21 3.64 -12.47
CA TYR A 39 -6.28 4.55 -12.06
C TYR A 39 -5.89 6.01 -12.24
N HIS A 40 -6.89 6.86 -12.46
CA HIS A 40 -6.74 8.30 -12.53
C HIS A 40 -7.83 8.96 -11.70
N ASP A 41 -7.49 10.04 -11.02
CA ASP A 41 -8.45 10.84 -10.24
C ASP A 41 -9.14 10.02 -9.15
N LYS A 42 -8.41 9.10 -8.52
CA LYS A 42 -8.94 8.21 -7.50
C LYS A 42 -8.27 8.42 -6.16
N GLU A 43 -8.99 8.05 -5.12
CA GLU A 43 -8.42 7.88 -3.80
C GLU A 43 -8.07 6.40 -3.64
N ILE A 44 -6.78 6.10 -3.53
CA ILE A 44 -6.30 4.72 -3.42
C ILE A 44 -5.91 4.46 -1.99
N VAL A 45 -6.60 3.53 -1.34
CA VAL A 45 -6.36 3.20 0.06
C VAL A 45 -5.63 1.86 0.14
N LEU A 46 -4.49 1.86 0.81
CA LEU A 46 -3.76 0.64 1.12
C LEU A 46 -4.11 0.29 2.57
N ASP A 47 -4.90 -0.76 2.75
CA ASP A 47 -5.30 -1.21 4.08
C ASP A 47 -4.33 -2.27 4.56
N LEU A 48 -3.51 -1.92 5.54
CA LEU A 48 -2.44 -2.76 6.05
C LEU A 48 -2.76 -3.36 7.42
N THR A 49 -4.04 -3.33 7.81
CA THR A 49 -4.47 -3.84 9.13
C THR A 49 -3.97 -5.26 9.39
N ASP A 50 -4.09 -6.12 8.40
CA ASP A 50 -3.75 -7.53 8.54
C ASP A 50 -2.38 -7.89 7.97
N LEU A 51 -1.60 -6.89 7.58
CA LEU A 51 -0.23 -7.09 7.12
C LEU A 51 0.70 -7.12 8.33
N LYS A 52 1.34 -8.26 8.56
CA LYS A 52 2.17 -8.48 9.75
C LYS A 52 3.64 -8.19 9.52
N TYR A 53 4.09 -8.21 8.27
CA TYR A 53 5.49 -8.02 7.94
C TYR A 53 5.61 -7.52 6.50
N VAL A 54 6.58 -6.62 6.27
CA VAL A 54 6.90 -6.16 4.91
C VAL A 54 8.41 -5.96 4.81
N CYS A 55 9.01 -6.51 3.77
CA CYS A 55 10.44 -6.34 3.49
C CYS A 55 10.68 -5.07 2.66
N SER A 56 11.94 -4.73 2.45
CA SER A 56 12.30 -3.53 1.70
C SER A 56 11.78 -3.55 0.26
N ALA A 57 11.71 -4.72 -0.37
CA ALA A 57 11.16 -4.84 -1.72
C ALA A 57 9.68 -4.48 -1.73
N GLY A 58 8.93 -4.91 -0.70
CA GLY A 58 7.52 -4.54 -0.57
C GLY A 58 7.33 -3.05 -0.33
N LEU A 59 8.17 -2.47 0.53
CA LEU A 59 8.11 -1.03 0.79
C LEU A 59 8.33 -0.22 -0.49
N ARG A 60 9.24 -0.68 -1.36
CA ARG A 60 9.48 0.00 -2.63
C ARG A 60 8.28 -0.01 -3.54
N LEU A 61 7.45 -1.06 -3.48
CA LEU A 61 6.23 -1.12 -4.26
C LEU A 61 5.23 -0.04 -3.82
N PHE A 62 5.11 0.16 -2.52
CA PHE A 62 4.24 1.22 -1.99
C PHE A 62 4.76 2.59 -2.40
N LEU A 63 6.06 2.80 -2.31
CA LEU A 63 6.67 4.07 -2.68
C LEU A 63 6.52 4.36 -4.17
N SER A 64 6.69 3.35 -5.02
CA SER A 64 6.50 3.48 -6.46
C SER A 64 5.08 3.92 -6.80
N LEU A 65 4.09 3.32 -6.14
CA LEU A 65 2.70 3.72 -6.32
C LEU A 65 2.48 5.19 -5.93
N LEU A 66 3.06 5.59 -4.80
CA LEU A 66 2.93 6.97 -4.35
C LEU A 66 3.51 7.96 -5.38
N HIS A 67 4.69 7.66 -5.90
CA HIS A 67 5.35 8.53 -6.88
C HIS A 67 4.53 8.65 -8.17
N GLU A 68 4.03 7.55 -8.69
CA GLU A 68 3.26 7.56 -9.93
C GLU A 68 1.89 8.19 -9.75
N SER A 69 1.33 8.13 -8.54
CA SER A 69 0.01 8.68 -8.27
C SER A 69 -0.05 10.19 -8.51
N ARG A 70 1.07 10.87 -8.35
CA ARG A 70 1.13 12.33 -8.52
C ARG A 70 0.78 12.76 -9.94
N ASP A 71 1.30 12.02 -10.93
CA ASP A 71 1.05 12.33 -12.33
C ASP A 71 -0.37 11.99 -12.78
N LYS A 72 -1.06 11.14 -12.01
CA LYS A 72 -2.40 10.66 -12.35
C LYS A 72 -3.49 11.29 -11.50
N ASN A 73 -3.10 12.25 -10.68
CA ASN A 73 -4.02 12.93 -9.77
C ASN A 73 -4.72 11.96 -8.79
N ASN A 74 -4.02 10.91 -8.38
CA ASN A 74 -4.50 9.99 -7.36
C ASN A 74 -3.97 10.42 -5.99
N THR A 75 -4.75 10.14 -4.95
CA THR A 75 -4.30 10.31 -3.57
C THR A 75 -4.10 8.93 -2.98
N VAL A 76 -2.92 8.65 -2.45
CA VAL A 76 -2.63 7.36 -1.81
C VAL A 76 -2.71 7.51 -0.30
N ILE A 77 -3.58 6.73 0.32
CA ILE A 77 -3.83 6.74 1.75
C ILE A 77 -3.47 5.38 2.32
N VAL A 78 -2.80 5.37 3.46
CA VAL A 78 -2.48 4.13 4.18
C VAL A 78 -3.31 4.10 5.46
N THR A 79 -3.94 2.97 5.74
CA THR A 79 -4.73 2.78 6.96
C THR A 79 -4.40 1.44 7.60
N GLY A 80 -4.58 1.38 8.91
CA GLY A 80 -4.56 0.13 9.65
C GLY A 80 -3.18 -0.48 9.86
N LEU A 81 -2.18 0.30 10.19
CA LEU A 81 -0.84 -0.23 10.39
C LEU A 81 -0.76 -1.15 11.63
N SER A 82 -0.26 -2.37 11.42
CA SER A 82 0.08 -3.24 12.54
C SER A 82 1.29 -2.67 13.28
N PRO A 83 1.53 -3.06 14.56
CA PRO A 83 2.65 -2.48 15.33
C PRO A 83 4.01 -2.61 14.65
N TYR A 84 4.30 -3.77 14.05
CA TYR A 84 5.59 -3.95 13.37
C TYR A 84 5.70 -3.06 12.13
N VAL A 85 4.67 -3.06 11.30
CA VAL A 85 4.67 -2.27 10.07
C VAL A 85 4.69 -0.78 10.39
N ARG A 86 4.00 -0.36 11.45
CA ARG A 86 4.03 1.01 11.93
C ARG A 86 5.46 1.44 12.28
N ARG A 87 6.18 0.58 13.01
CA ARG A 87 7.56 0.88 13.37
C ARG A 87 8.43 1.02 12.12
N VAL A 88 8.27 0.13 11.16
CA VAL A 88 9.02 0.20 9.90
C VAL A 88 8.73 1.50 9.17
N PHE A 89 7.47 1.91 9.10
CA PHE A 89 7.09 3.17 8.48
C PHE A 89 7.72 4.36 9.18
N ASP A 90 7.74 4.34 10.52
CA ASP A 90 8.35 5.42 11.30
C ASP A 90 9.86 5.50 11.07
N GLU A 91 10.54 4.34 11.08
CA GLU A 91 11.99 4.28 10.92
C GLU A 91 12.46 4.64 9.52
N THR A 92 11.67 4.36 8.51
CA THR A 92 12.02 4.65 7.11
C THR A 92 11.58 6.03 6.65
N GLY A 93 10.80 6.73 7.47
CA GLY A 93 10.24 8.02 7.09
C GLY A 93 8.95 7.92 6.28
N PHE A 94 8.44 6.74 6.04
CA PHE A 94 7.21 6.54 5.27
C PHE A 94 6.00 7.20 5.93
N THR A 95 6.00 7.29 7.26
CA THR A 95 4.93 7.96 7.99
C THR A 95 4.75 9.41 7.54
N ARG A 96 5.84 10.05 7.11
CA ARG A 96 5.79 11.44 6.62
C ARG A 96 5.45 11.54 5.14
N LEU A 97 5.69 10.47 4.38
CA LEU A 97 5.48 10.48 2.93
C LEU A 97 4.03 10.17 2.57
N PHE A 98 3.42 9.24 3.29
CA PHE A 98 2.06 8.81 2.99
C PHE A 98 1.05 9.54 3.84
N LYS A 99 -0.13 9.75 3.27
CA LYS A 99 -1.27 10.23 4.04
C LYS A 99 -1.79 9.04 4.86
N LEU A 100 -1.81 9.19 6.18
CA LEU A 100 -2.28 8.14 7.07
C LEU A 100 -3.69 8.46 7.52
N ASP A 101 -4.57 7.46 7.42
CA ASP A 101 -5.92 7.55 7.93
C ASP A 101 -6.06 6.52 9.05
N GLU A 102 -5.93 6.98 10.29
CA GLU A 102 -5.99 6.13 11.47
C GLU A 102 -7.13 6.56 12.36
N PRO A 103 -7.85 5.56 12.93
CA PRO A 103 -8.93 5.87 13.87
C PRO A 103 -8.41 6.48 15.17
#